data_fdb0ba9da54b49e470155e7b33fd1913
#
_entry.id   fdb0ba9da54b49e470155e7b33fd1913
#
_cell.length_a   1.000
_cell.length_b   1.000
_cell.length_c   1.000
_cell.angle_alpha   90.00
_cell.angle_beta   90.00
_cell.angle_gamma   90.00
#
_symmetry.space_group_name_H-M   'P 1'
#
loop_
_entity.id
_entity.type
_entity.pdbx_description
1 polymer ?
#
loop_
_entity_poly.entity_id
_entity_poly.type
_entity_poly.pdbx_seq_one_letter_code
_entity_poly.pdbx_strand_id
1 'polypeptide(L)'
;MSSQTISIFSMALIPVLLLIIYINRKDKMSPEPVGQLIRAFLLGLLSAPLSFAVSVPSEILGLYSHDVVTVADAIRISFFGAAIPEEAAKLFILWLVVRRNKYFDEKMDGIVYAVCVSMGFAAFENVLYLFGNVEDYMSVGVSRAMTSLPAHFCFGIIMGYYYSLAKFERKHRMINSVMTFVAPVVAHGIYDSILFASVALMEALSVESEEAEGIIGIVFIVIFIYFCFKMWKSAHRKIKEHIERDKSDIFKRNKFE
;
A
#
# COMPACT_ATOMS: atom_id res chain seq x y z
N MET A 1 -12.85 9.11 -26.62
CA MET A 1 -12.79 7.96 -25.68
C MET A 1 -14.16 7.28 -25.67
N SER A 2 -14.22 5.94 -25.67
CA SER A 2 -15.51 5.23 -25.52
C SER A 2 -16.10 5.47 -24.13
N SER A 3 -17.42 5.31 -23.97
CA SER A 3 -18.08 5.38 -22.64
C SER A 3 -17.45 4.37 -21.66
N GLN A 4 -17.12 3.17 -22.12
CA GLN A 4 -16.47 2.14 -21.32
C GLN A 4 -15.07 2.57 -20.84
N THR A 5 -14.26 3.19 -21.70
CA THR A 5 -12.92 3.72 -21.32
C THR A 5 -13.04 4.75 -20.21
N ILE A 6 -14.02 5.67 -20.31
CA ILE A 6 -14.26 6.68 -19.28
C ILE A 6 -14.67 6.01 -17.96
N SER A 7 -15.54 5.00 -18.00
CA SER A 7 -15.97 4.26 -16.81
C SER A 7 -14.79 3.54 -16.13
N ILE A 8 -13.92 2.88 -16.90
CA ILE A 8 -12.70 2.22 -16.36
C ILE A 8 -11.80 3.22 -15.64
N PHE A 9 -11.46 4.35 -16.28
CA PHE A 9 -10.63 5.38 -15.62
C PHE A 9 -11.30 5.97 -14.40
N SER A 10 -12.62 6.22 -14.44
CA SER A 10 -13.35 6.73 -13.29
C SER A 10 -13.30 5.77 -12.12
N MET A 11 -13.51 4.48 -12.37
CA MET A 11 -13.48 3.43 -11.38
C MET A 11 -12.08 3.21 -10.78
N ALA A 12 -11.04 3.33 -11.61
CA ALA A 12 -9.66 3.23 -11.16
C ALA A 12 -9.22 4.41 -10.29
N LEU A 13 -9.65 5.64 -10.61
CA LEU A 13 -9.07 6.86 -10.05
C LEU A 13 -9.92 7.51 -8.95
N ILE A 14 -11.26 7.46 -9.02
CA ILE A 14 -12.12 8.13 -8.03
C ILE A 14 -11.83 7.64 -6.60
N PRO A 15 -11.80 6.34 -6.29
CA PRO A 15 -11.51 5.87 -4.95
C PRO A 15 -10.11 6.26 -4.44
N VAL A 16 -9.12 6.28 -5.34
CA VAL A 16 -7.76 6.76 -5.05
C VAL A 16 -7.76 8.21 -4.61
N LEU A 17 -8.44 9.08 -5.37
CA LEU A 17 -8.55 10.51 -5.05
C LEU A 17 -9.26 10.73 -3.72
N LEU A 18 -10.31 9.97 -3.42
CA LEU A 18 -11.00 10.04 -2.14
C LEU A 18 -10.09 9.72 -0.96
N LEU A 19 -9.21 8.71 -1.08
CA LEU A 19 -8.24 8.35 -0.04
C LEU A 19 -7.15 9.42 0.14
N ILE A 20 -6.67 10.03 -0.95
CA ILE A 20 -5.73 11.16 -0.89
C ILE A 20 -6.37 12.37 -0.21
N ILE A 21 -7.61 12.72 -0.58
CA ILE A 21 -8.35 13.81 0.06
C ILE A 21 -8.56 13.51 1.55
N TYR A 22 -8.89 12.27 1.89
CA TYR A 22 -9.05 11.86 3.28
C TYR A 22 -7.79 12.08 4.11
N ILE A 23 -6.63 11.62 3.66
CA ILE A 23 -5.38 11.76 4.42
C ILE A 23 -4.95 13.23 4.52
N ASN A 24 -5.05 14.01 3.44
CA ASN A 24 -4.75 15.43 3.45
C ASN A 24 -5.63 16.21 4.43
N ARG A 25 -6.90 15.83 4.57
CA ARG A 25 -7.80 16.45 5.56
C ARG A 25 -7.49 16.07 7.01
N LYS A 26 -6.68 15.03 7.26
CA LYS A 26 -6.20 14.69 8.60
C LYS A 26 -5.05 15.57 9.03
N ASP A 27 -4.27 16.06 8.08
CA ASP A 27 -3.22 17.03 8.27
C ASP A 27 -3.82 18.46 8.34
N LYS A 28 -4.19 18.86 9.55
CA LYS A 28 -4.87 20.15 9.78
C LYS A 28 -3.93 21.26 10.25
N MET A 29 -2.75 20.91 10.70
CA MET A 29 -1.86 21.84 11.39
C MET A 29 -0.94 22.58 10.43
N SER A 30 -0.40 21.87 9.46
CA SER A 30 0.47 22.40 8.41
C SER A 30 0.20 21.66 7.08
N PRO A 31 -0.99 21.88 6.46
CA PRO A 31 -1.34 21.15 5.25
C PRO A 31 -0.33 21.34 4.14
N GLU A 32 0.05 20.24 3.52
CA GLU A 32 1.01 20.21 2.43
C GLU A 32 0.52 20.96 1.18
N PRO A 33 1.40 21.70 0.48
CA PRO A 33 1.02 22.36 -0.76
C PRO A 33 0.52 21.35 -1.79
N VAL A 34 -0.66 21.62 -2.39
CA VAL A 34 -1.30 20.73 -3.36
C VAL A 34 -0.36 20.32 -4.51
N GLY A 35 0.51 21.24 -4.97
CA GLY A 35 1.51 20.94 -5.99
C GLY A 35 2.51 19.85 -5.58
N GLN A 36 2.87 19.76 -4.29
CA GLN A 36 3.75 18.71 -3.77
C GLN A 36 3.02 17.36 -3.68
N LEU A 37 1.73 17.37 -3.33
CA LEU A 37 0.90 16.17 -3.31
C LEU A 37 0.70 15.61 -4.73
N ILE A 38 0.42 16.47 -5.71
CA ILE A 38 0.32 16.08 -7.12
C ILE A 38 1.65 15.51 -7.60
N ARG A 39 2.78 16.15 -7.27
CA ARG A 39 4.11 15.64 -7.62
C ARG A 39 4.37 14.25 -7.01
N ALA A 40 4.05 14.05 -5.73
CA ALA A 40 4.20 12.78 -5.06
C ALA A 40 3.35 11.68 -5.72
N PHE A 41 2.09 11.99 -6.04
CA PHE A 41 1.19 11.10 -6.74
C PHE A 41 1.69 10.73 -8.15
N LEU A 42 2.09 11.72 -8.96
CA LEU A 42 2.57 11.48 -10.32
C LEU A 42 3.87 10.67 -10.33
N LEU A 43 4.80 10.93 -9.41
CA LEU A 43 5.99 10.10 -9.23
C LEU A 43 5.62 8.70 -8.71
N GLY A 44 4.58 8.60 -7.88
CA GLY A 44 4.02 7.32 -7.43
C GLY A 44 3.54 6.43 -8.56
N LEU A 45 2.94 6.99 -9.64
CA LEU A 45 2.60 6.22 -10.85
C LEU A 45 3.83 5.50 -11.43
N LEU A 46 5.02 6.13 -11.37
CA LEU A 46 6.25 5.56 -11.90
C LEU A 46 6.81 4.44 -11.02
N SER A 47 6.40 4.33 -9.76
CA SER A 47 6.85 3.24 -8.89
C SER A 47 6.33 1.87 -9.34
N ALA A 48 5.20 1.80 -10.05
CA ALA A 48 4.65 0.55 -10.56
C ALA A 48 5.55 -0.07 -11.65
N PRO A 49 5.90 0.60 -12.75
CA PRO A 49 6.86 0.04 -13.69
C PRO A 49 8.27 -0.14 -13.08
N LEU A 50 8.65 0.68 -12.09
CA LEU A 50 9.94 0.55 -11.42
C LEU A 50 10.03 -0.74 -10.59
N SER A 51 8.91 -1.26 -10.04
CA SER A 51 8.91 -2.51 -9.28
C SER A 51 9.41 -3.70 -10.09
N PHE A 52 9.21 -3.69 -11.42
CA PHE A 52 9.74 -4.73 -12.31
C PHE A 52 11.27 -4.82 -12.32
N ALA A 53 11.98 -3.75 -11.96
CA ALA A 53 13.44 -3.80 -11.82
C ALA A 53 13.90 -4.73 -10.68
N VAL A 54 13.00 -5.09 -9.76
CA VAL A 54 13.27 -6.03 -8.66
C VAL A 54 12.54 -7.36 -8.89
N SER A 55 11.26 -7.34 -9.33
CA SER A 55 10.48 -8.57 -9.51
C SER A 55 11.04 -9.45 -10.62
N VAL A 56 11.41 -8.89 -11.78
CA VAL A 56 11.96 -9.68 -12.90
C VAL A 56 13.27 -10.40 -12.52
N PRO A 57 14.28 -9.75 -11.92
CA PRO A 57 15.45 -10.48 -11.41
C PRO A 57 15.12 -11.55 -10.37
N SER A 58 14.14 -11.30 -9.49
CA SER A 58 13.71 -12.28 -8.49
C SER A 58 13.10 -13.53 -9.12
N GLU A 59 12.34 -13.38 -10.19
CA GLU A 59 11.78 -14.49 -10.98
C GLU A 59 12.90 -15.27 -11.70
N ILE A 60 13.81 -14.58 -12.38
CA ILE A 60 14.96 -15.20 -13.06
C ILE A 60 15.85 -16.01 -12.10
N LEU A 61 15.99 -15.54 -10.86
CA LEU A 61 16.72 -16.24 -9.80
C LEU A 61 15.92 -17.39 -9.17
N GLY A 62 14.68 -17.64 -9.60
CA GLY A 62 13.83 -18.72 -9.11
C GLY A 62 13.34 -18.51 -7.67
N LEU A 63 13.27 -17.26 -7.19
CA LEU A 63 12.75 -16.96 -5.86
C LEU A 63 11.24 -17.15 -5.78
N TYR A 64 10.54 -17.00 -6.89
CA TYR A 64 9.12 -17.29 -7.06
C TYR A 64 8.81 -17.76 -8.48
N SER A 65 7.63 -18.34 -8.68
CA SER A 65 7.03 -18.68 -9.98
C SER A 65 5.60 -18.17 -10.02
N HIS A 66 5.06 -17.99 -11.21
CA HIS A 66 3.64 -17.71 -11.43
C HIS A 66 2.76 -18.96 -11.27
N ASP A 67 3.34 -20.16 -11.33
CA ASP A 67 2.66 -21.42 -11.05
C ASP A 67 2.56 -21.62 -9.53
N VAL A 68 1.40 -21.32 -8.97
CA VAL A 68 1.13 -21.37 -7.53
C VAL A 68 0.38 -22.65 -7.21
N VAL A 69 1.12 -23.72 -6.92
CA VAL A 69 0.58 -25.05 -6.61
C VAL A 69 0.51 -25.31 -5.11
N THR A 70 1.43 -24.72 -4.34
CA THR A 70 1.50 -24.93 -2.89
C THR A 70 1.35 -23.62 -2.13
N VAL A 71 0.99 -23.71 -0.84
CA VAL A 71 0.98 -22.54 0.07
C VAL A 71 2.36 -21.88 0.15
N ALA A 72 3.45 -22.65 0.01
CA ALA A 72 4.79 -22.09 -0.03
C ALA A 72 5.03 -21.25 -1.29
N ASP A 73 4.50 -21.66 -2.44
CA ASP A 73 4.56 -20.88 -3.68
C ASP A 73 3.72 -19.60 -3.56
N ALA A 74 2.54 -19.69 -2.95
CA ALA A 74 1.70 -18.53 -2.64
C ALA A 74 2.46 -17.49 -1.79
N ILE A 75 3.19 -17.92 -0.74
CA ILE A 75 4.00 -17.03 0.08
C ILE A 75 5.18 -16.45 -0.73
N ARG A 76 5.87 -17.25 -1.54
CA ARG A 76 7.00 -16.78 -2.36
C ARG A 76 6.59 -15.72 -3.36
N ILE A 77 5.52 -15.93 -4.12
CA ILE A 77 5.04 -14.93 -5.08
C ILE A 77 4.56 -13.66 -4.37
N SER A 78 3.87 -13.79 -3.23
CA SER A 78 3.42 -12.64 -2.44
C SER A 78 4.57 -11.77 -1.95
N PHE A 79 5.67 -12.36 -1.50
CA PHE A 79 6.80 -11.60 -0.98
C PHE A 79 7.78 -11.18 -2.09
N PHE A 80 8.23 -12.11 -2.92
CA PHE A 80 9.29 -11.86 -3.90
C PHE A 80 8.76 -11.37 -5.25
N GLY A 81 7.53 -11.72 -5.61
CA GLY A 81 6.85 -11.25 -6.82
C GLY A 81 6.20 -9.87 -6.64
N ALA A 82 5.62 -9.60 -5.47
CA ALA A 82 4.84 -8.38 -5.21
C ALA A 82 5.42 -7.51 -4.08
N ALA A 83 5.31 -7.91 -2.82
CA ALA A 83 5.53 -7.02 -1.67
C ALA A 83 6.93 -6.37 -1.62
N ILE A 84 8.01 -7.14 -1.77
CA ILE A 84 9.38 -6.61 -1.76
C ILE A 84 9.62 -5.67 -2.94
N PRO A 85 9.34 -6.05 -4.21
CA PRO A 85 9.53 -5.19 -5.37
C PRO A 85 8.74 -3.89 -5.28
N GLU A 86 7.47 -3.98 -4.92
CA GLU A 86 6.58 -2.84 -4.91
C GLU A 86 6.89 -1.86 -3.79
N GLU A 87 7.08 -2.36 -2.56
CA GLU A 87 7.39 -1.48 -1.43
C GLU A 87 8.81 -0.89 -1.55
N ALA A 88 9.76 -1.59 -2.18
CA ALA A 88 11.06 -1.03 -2.52
C ALA A 88 10.95 0.12 -3.52
N ALA A 89 10.16 -0.05 -4.58
CA ALA A 89 9.93 1.00 -5.58
C ALA A 89 9.21 2.20 -4.98
N LYS A 90 8.15 1.99 -4.18
CA LYS A 90 7.43 3.05 -3.46
C LYS A 90 8.35 3.80 -2.49
N LEU A 91 9.18 3.10 -1.73
CA LEU A 91 10.14 3.71 -0.82
C LEU A 91 11.19 4.54 -1.56
N PHE A 92 11.71 4.04 -2.67
CA PHE A 92 12.66 4.80 -3.50
C PHE A 92 12.03 6.10 -4.03
N ILE A 93 10.81 6.04 -4.53
CA ILE A 93 10.07 7.23 -4.98
C ILE A 93 9.78 8.18 -3.80
N LEU A 94 9.35 7.66 -2.66
CA LEU A 94 9.15 8.47 -1.47
C LEU A 94 10.44 9.23 -1.09
N TRP A 95 11.59 8.54 -1.07
CA TRP A 95 12.87 9.19 -0.81
C TRP A 95 13.17 10.30 -1.81
N LEU A 96 12.93 10.11 -3.11
CA LEU A 96 13.08 11.14 -4.13
C LEU A 96 12.18 12.37 -3.88
N VAL A 97 10.94 12.13 -3.44
CA VAL A 97 9.96 13.19 -3.15
C VAL A 97 10.42 14.04 -1.96
N VAL A 98 10.88 13.39 -0.88
CA VAL A 98 11.06 14.07 0.42
C VAL A 98 12.50 14.50 0.73
N ARG A 99 13.54 13.95 0.04
CA ARG A 99 14.97 14.19 0.39
C ARG A 99 15.41 15.65 0.39
N ARG A 100 14.77 16.50 -0.40
CA ARG A 100 15.07 17.95 -0.52
C ARG A 100 13.81 18.80 -0.41
N ASN A 101 12.73 18.22 0.16
CA ASN A 101 11.47 18.91 0.31
C ASN A 101 11.48 19.74 1.60
N LYS A 102 11.40 21.05 1.47
CA LYS A 102 11.38 21.98 2.60
C LYS A 102 10.07 21.92 3.40
N TYR A 103 9.02 21.41 2.80
CA TYR A 103 7.71 21.26 3.42
C TYR A 103 7.60 19.99 4.26
N PHE A 104 8.57 19.07 4.18
CA PHE A 104 8.62 17.90 5.05
C PHE A 104 9.23 18.30 6.40
N ASP A 105 8.47 18.96 7.25
CA ASP A 105 8.94 19.53 8.53
C ASP A 105 8.15 19.02 9.76
N GLU A 106 7.06 18.28 9.56
CA GLU A 106 6.29 17.59 10.59
C GLU A 106 6.26 16.07 10.37
N LYS A 107 5.89 15.31 11.42
CA LYS A 107 5.82 13.83 11.31
C LYS A 107 4.66 13.37 10.45
N MET A 108 3.54 14.10 10.47
CA MET A 108 2.36 13.78 9.67
C MET A 108 2.65 13.84 8.16
N ASP A 109 3.54 14.73 7.72
CA ASP A 109 3.91 14.91 6.32
C ASP A 109 4.45 13.63 5.68
N GLY A 110 5.25 12.85 6.43
CA GLY A 110 5.77 11.58 5.92
C GLY A 110 4.66 10.57 5.62
N ILE A 111 3.58 10.55 6.42
CA ILE A 111 2.40 9.74 6.11
C ILE A 111 1.69 10.29 4.87
N VAL A 112 1.49 11.61 4.78
CA VAL A 112 0.81 12.24 3.65
C VAL A 112 1.54 11.96 2.33
N TYR A 113 2.86 12.20 2.28
CA TYR A 113 3.66 11.93 1.08
C TYR A 113 3.72 10.45 0.71
N ALA A 114 3.92 9.57 1.70
CA ALA A 114 3.97 8.12 1.45
C ALA A 114 2.63 7.58 0.93
N VAL A 115 1.52 8.07 1.46
CA VAL A 115 0.17 7.73 0.95
C VAL A 115 0.00 8.25 -0.47
N CYS A 116 0.41 9.49 -0.79
CA CYS A 116 0.31 9.98 -2.16
C CYS A 116 1.12 9.12 -3.15
N VAL A 117 2.33 8.70 -2.79
CA VAL A 117 3.15 7.78 -3.60
C VAL A 117 2.47 6.42 -3.74
N SER A 118 2.01 5.83 -2.64
CA SER A 118 1.34 4.53 -2.64
C SER A 118 0.04 4.54 -3.43
N MET A 119 -0.73 5.63 -3.35
CA MET A 119 -1.95 5.80 -4.14
C MET A 119 -1.66 6.05 -5.62
N GLY A 120 -0.52 6.67 -5.97
CA GLY A 120 -0.06 6.74 -7.35
C GLY A 120 0.24 5.35 -7.91
N PHE A 121 0.99 4.52 -7.17
CA PHE A 121 1.21 3.13 -7.51
C PHE A 121 -0.10 2.39 -7.75
N ALA A 122 -1.00 2.42 -6.76
CA ALA A 122 -2.28 1.72 -6.80
C ALA A 122 -3.19 2.20 -7.95
N ALA A 123 -3.13 3.49 -8.30
CA ALA A 123 -3.85 4.03 -9.46
C ALA A 123 -3.37 3.41 -10.77
N PHE A 124 -2.05 3.32 -10.97
CA PHE A 124 -1.46 2.70 -12.16
C PHE A 124 -1.84 1.21 -12.22
N GLU A 125 -1.67 0.50 -11.12
CA GLU A 125 -2.03 -0.91 -11.01
C GLU A 125 -3.52 -1.15 -11.29
N ASN A 126 -4.43 -0.36 -10.69
CA ASN A 126 -5.86 -0.45 -10.96
C ASN A 126 -6.20 -0.27 -12.44
N VAL A 127 -5.58 0.69 -13.11
CA VAL A 127 -5.78 0.89 -14.56
C VAL A 127 -5.38 -0.38 -15.31
N LEU A 128 -4.22 -0.98 -15.00
CA LEU A 128 -3.79 -2.23 -15.63
C LEU A 128 -4.77 -3.38 -15.39
N TYR A 129 -5.22 -3.56 -14.14
CA TYR A 129 -6.18 -4.64 -13.81
C TYR A 129 -7.52 -4.47 -14.51
N LEU A 130 -8.06 -3.25 -14.56
CA LEU A 130 -9.35 -3.01 -15.20
C LEU A 130 -9.27 -3.15 -16.74
N PHE A 131 -8.17 -2.72 -17.35
CA PHE A 131 -7.96 -2.95 -18.78
C PHE A 131 -7.60 -4.39 -19.12
N GLY A 132 -6.98 -5.13 -18.21
CA GLY A 132 -6.75 -6.58 -18.34
C GLY A 132 -8.02 -7.42 -18.21
N ASN A 133 -9.09 -6.86 -17.61
CA ASN A 133 -10.37 -7.54 -17.35
C ASN A 133 -11.55 -6.71 -17.88
N VAL A 134 -11.50 -6.33 -19.16
CA VAL A 134 -12.45 -5.37 -19.77
C VAL A 134 -13.91 -5.86 -19.73
N GLU A 135 -14.15 -7.17 -19.76
CA GLU A 135 -15.50 -7.74 -19.69
C GLU A 135 -16.08 -7.63 -18.28
N ASP A 136 -15.25 -7.82 -17.26
CA ASP A 136 -15.63 -7.85 -15.84
C ASP A 136 -15.13 -6.62 -15.05
N TYR A 137 -14.75 -5.53 -15.74
CA TYR A 137 -14.12 -4.37 -15.11
C TYR A 137 -14.90 -3.78 -13.94
N MET A 138 -16.24 -3.88 -13.97
CA MET A 138 -17.12 -3.40 -12.88
C MET A 138 -16.88 -4.21 -11.59
N SER A 139 -16.93 -5.54 -11.69
CA SER A 139 -16.72 -6.44 -10.55
C SER A 139 -15.31 -6.32 -10.00
N VAL A 140 -14.31 -6.36 -10.88
CA VAL A 140 -12.90 -6.17 -10.53
C VAL A 140 -12.66 -4.80 -9.87
N GLY A 141 -13.22 -3.74 -10.44
CA GLY A 141 -13.08 -2.38 -9.93
C GLY A 141 -13.70 -2.19 -8.54
N VAL A 142 -14.90 -2.70 -8.31
CA VAL A 142 -15.55 -2.66 -6.99
C VAL A 142 -14.74 -3.47 -5.97
N SER A 143 -14.33 -4.69 -6.31
CA SER A 143 -13.51 -5.53 -5.44
C SER A 143 -12.21 -4.81 -5.03
N ARG A 144 -11.47 -4.26 -6.00
CA ARG A 144 -10.22 -3.55 -5.75
C ARG A 144 -10.42 -2.25 -4.96
N ALA A 145 -11.52 -1.53 -5.19
CA ALA A 145 -11.85 -0.33 -4.41
C ALA A 145 -12.12 -0.64 -2.93
N MET A 146 -12.63 -1.84 -2.63
CA MET A 146 -12.96 -2.26 -1.27
C MET A 146 -11.78 -2.99 -0.57
N THR A 147 -10.84 -3.56 -1.30
CA THR A 147 -9.78 -4.41 -0.75
C THR A 147 -8.38 -3.85 -1.04
N SER A 148 -7.94 -3.85 -2.29
CA SER A 148 -6.58 -3.50 -2.70
C SER A 148 -6.25 -2.02 -2.42
N LEU A 149 -7.13 -1.08 -2.77
CA LEU A 149 -6.88 0.34 -2.53
C LEU A 149 -6.75 0.69 -1.04
N PRO A 150 -7.66 0.26 -0.14
CA PRO A 150 -7.47 0.42 1.29
C PRO A 150 -6.21 -0.26 1.82
N ALA A 151 -5.78 -1.39 1.24
CA ALA A 151 -4.54 -2.05 1.62
C ALA A 151 -3.31 -1.20 1.27
N HIS A 152 -3.18 -0.75 0.01
CA HIS A 152 -2.09 0.14 -0.40
C HIS A 152 -2.09 1.46 0.38
N PHE A 153 -3.26 2.01 0.71
CA PHE A 153 -3.37 3.16 1.61
C PHE A 153 -2.76 2.87 2.98
N CYS A 154 -3.03 1.71 3.58
CA CYS A 154 -2.45 1.31 4.85
C CYS A 154 -0.95 1.06 4.75
N PHE A 155 -0.44 0.44 3.66
CA PHE A 155 1.00 0.25 3.45
C PHE A 155 1.72 1.58 3.37
N GLY A 156 1.16 2.56 2.64
CA GLY A 156 1.67 3.93 2.60
C GLY A 156 1.72 4.60 3.97
N ILE A 157 0.67 4.46 4.79
CA ILE A 157 0.67 4.97 6.17
C ILE A 157 1.77 4.32 7.01
N ILE A 158 1.92 3.00 6.94
CA ILE A 158 2.94 2.26 7.69
C ILE A 158 4.35 2.73 7.29
N MET A 159 4.61 2.84 5.98
CA MET A 159 5.87 3.33 5.44
C MET A 159 6.17 4.76 5.92
N GLY A 160 5.24 5.68 5.72
CA GLY A 160 5.38 7.09 6.07
C GLY A 160 5.56 7.31 7.57
N TYR A 161 4.85 6.54 8.40
CA TYR A 161 4.99 6.57 9.85
C TYR A 161 6.43 6.29 10.30
N TYR A 162 7.02 5.19 9.85
CA TYR A 162 8.39 4.86 10.23
C TYR A 162 9.42 5.76 9.56
N TYR A 163 9.16 6.23 8.34
CA TYR A 163 10.03 7.19 7.65
C TYR A 163 10.16 8.50 8.45
N SER A 164 9.05 9.04 8.93
CA SER A 164 9.02 10.23 9.77
C SER A 164 9.73 10.02 11.11
N LEU A 165 9.48 8.88 11.76
CA LEU A 165 10.21 8.56 13.00
C LEU A 165 11.71 8.46 12.77
N ALA A 166 12.16 7.88 11.65
CA ALA A 166 13.57 7.80 11.29
C ALA A 166 14.19 9.20 11.06
N LYS A 167 13.41 10.14 10.52
CA LYS A 167 13.87 11.52 10.30
C LYS A 167 13.91 12.34 11.61
N PHE A 168 12.83 12.34 12.37
CA PHE A 168 12.62 13.30 13.47
C PHE A 168 13.03 12.75 14.85
N GLU A 169 13.12 11.42 15.03
CA GLU A 169 13.47 10.81 16.32
C GLU A 169 14.84 10.13 16.30
N ARG A 170 15.82 10.76 16.96
CA ARG A 170 17.22 10.27 16.97
C ARG A 170 17.39 8.95 17.72
N LYS A 171 16.65 8.73 18.83
CA LYS A 171 16.84 7.60 19.76
C LYS A 171 16.72 6.21 19.09
N HIS A 172 15.80 6.05 18.13
CA HIS A 172 15.52 4.77 17.47
C HIS A 172 15.66 4.87 15.95
N ARG A 173 16.48 5.80 15.46
CA ARG A 173 16.59 6.13 14.04
C ARG A 173 16.87 4.91 13.16
N MET A 174 17.83 4.07 13.55
CA MET A 174 18.22 2.89 12.77
C MET A 174 17.07 1.88 12.67
N ILE A 175 16.43 1.57 13.79
CA ILE A 175 15.28 0.65 13.81
C ILE A 175 14.15 1.20 12.95
N ASN A 176 13.80 2.48 13.11
CA ASN A 176 12.75 3.11 12.31
C ASN A 176 13.09 3.13 10.82
N SER A 177 14.37 3.33 10.44
CA SER A 177 14.80 3.27 9.04
C SER A 177 14.61 1.87 8.45
N VAL A 178 14.93 0.82 9.18
CA VAL A 178 14.68 -0.56 8.75
C VAL A 178 13.17 -0.84 8.66
N MET A 179 12.41 -0.41 9.67
CA MET A 179 10.95 -0.61 9.72
C MET A 179 10.20 0.17 8.64
N THR A 180 10.79 1.24 8.08
CA THR A 180 10.22 1.96 6.92
C THR A 180 10.01 1.03 5.72
N PHE A 181 10.86 0.04 5.56
CA PHE A 181 10.75 -0.96 4.49
C PHE A 181 10.10 -2.26 4.97
N VAL A 182 10.60 -2.83 6.07
CA VAL A 182 10.19 -4.16 6.52
C VAL A 182 8.72 -4.21 6.93
N ALA A 183 8.21 -3.17 7.61
CA ALA A 183 6.84 -3.21 8.11
C ALA A 183 5.77 -3.17 6.99
N PRO A 184 5.85 -2.32 5.96
CA PRO A 184 4.91 -2.39 4.84
C PRO A 184 5.11 -3.66 4.01
N VAL A 185 6.33 -4.15 3.78
CA VAL A 185 6.58 -5.42 3.08
C VAL A 185 5.90 -6.59 3.79
N VAL A 186 6.03 -6.69 5.11
CA VAL A 186 5.38 -7.76 5.89
C VAL A 186 3.85 -7.64 5.83
N ALA A 187 3.31 -6.43 5.96
CA ALA A 187 1.87 -6.21 5.87
C ALA A 187 1.32 -6.57 4.49
N HIS A 188 2.01 -6.17 3.43
CA HIS A 188 1.66 -6.45 2.04
C HIS A 188 1.80 -7.95 1.72
N GLY A 189 2.96 -8.55 2.02
CA GLY A 189 3.19 -9.97 1.77
C GLY A 189 2.20 -10.89 2.49
N ILE A 190 1.78 -10.56 3.74
CA ILE A 190 0.73 -11.31 4.42
C ILE A 190 -0.63 -11.11 3.73
N TYR A 191 -0.96 -9.87 3.33
CA TYR A 191 -2.18 -9.57 2.61
C TYR A 191 -2.33 -10.44 1.35
N ASP A 192 -1.32 -10.44 0.49
CA ASP A 192 -1.33 -11.24 -0.74
C ASP A 192 -1.26 -12.75 -0.46
N SER A 193 -0.48 -13.17 0.55
CA SER A 193 -0.38 -14.58 0.93
C SER A 193 -1.73 -15.16 1.35
N ILE A 194 -2.58 -14.39 2.04
CA ILE A 194 -3.93 -14.85 2.41
C ILE A 194 -4.78 -15.07 1.14
N LEU A 195 -4.67 -14.19 0.14
CA LEU A 195 -5.44 -14.29 -1.10
C LEU A 195 -4.97 -15.48 -1.95
N PHE A 196 -3.65 -15.63 -2.18
CA PHE A 196 -3.12 -16.71 -3.01
C PHE A 196 -3.15 -18.07 -2.31
N ALA A 197 -2.97 -18.13 -0.99
CA ALA A 197 -2.96 -19.39 -0.25
C ALA A 197 -4.34 -20.08 -0.26
N SER A 198 -5.45 -19.35 -0.41
CA SER A 198 -6.77 -19.96 -0.50
C SER A 198 -6.88 -20.86 -1.73
N VAL A 199 -6.44 -20.37 -2.90
CA VAL A 199 -6.44 -21.11 -4.16
C VAL A 199 -5.46 -22.28 -4.10
N ALA A 200 -4.22 -22.03 -3.65
CA ALA A 200 -3.20 -23.07 -3.53
C ALA A 200 -3.59 -24.20 -2.58
N LEU A 201 -4.31 -23.90 -1.50
CA LEU A 201 -4.79 -24.93 -0.57
C LEU A 201 -5.89 -25.80 -1.17
N MET A 202 -6.84 -25.22 -1.91
CA MET A 202 -7.88 -25.96 -2.61
C MET A 202 -7.28 -26.95 -3.61
N GLU A 203 -6.29 -26.50 -4.38
CA GLU A 203 -5.57 -27.33 -5.36
C GLU A 203 -4.76 -28.44 -4.67
N ALA A 204 -3.97 -28.10 -3.64
CA ALA A 204 -3.13 -29.05 -2.91
C ALA A 204 -3.91 -30.15 -2.19
N LEU A 205 -5.14 -29.86 -1.74
CA LEU A 205 -6.02 -30.85 -1.09
C LEU A 205 -6.86 -31.65 -2.09
N SER A 206 -6.73 -31.38 -3.40
CA SER A 206 -7.57 -32.00 -4.46
C SER A 206 -9.05 -31.99 -4.08
N VAL A 207 -9.54 -30.82 -3.65
CA VAL A 207 -10.91 -30.69 -3.14
C VAL A 207 -11.88 -30.88 -4.32
N GLU A 208 -12.61 -32.00 -4.34
CA GLU A 208 -13.60 -32.32 -5.37
C GLU A 208 -15.04 -31.91 -4.99
N SER A 209 -15.25 -31.55 -3.72
CA SER A 209 -16.56 -31.20 -3.18
C SER A 209 -16.77 -29.69 -3.16
N GLU A 210 -17.81 -29.20 -3.85
CA GLU A 210 -18.22 -27.78 -3.83
C GLU A 210 -18.48 -27.27 -2.38
N GLU A 211 -18.98 -28.14 -1.49
CA GLU A 211 -19.21 -27.79 -0.09
C GLU A 211 -17.89 -27.54 0.66
N ALA A 212 -16.86 -28.37 0.42
CA ALA A 212 -15.55 -28.20 1.03
C ALA A 212 -14.81 -26.97 0.50
N GLU A 213 -14.90 -26.71 -0.81
CA GLU A 213 -14.39 -25.46 -1.41
C GLU A 213 -15.04 -24.23 -0.79
N GLY A 214 -16.38 -24.26 -0.64
CA GLY A 214 -17.15 -23.20 -0.02
C GLY A 214 -16.72 -22.93 1.43
N ILE A 215 -16.49 -23.97 2.22
CA ILE A 215 -16.05 -23.86 3.63
C ILE A 215 -14.64 -23.25 3.68
N ILE A 216 -13.69 -23.73 2.88
CA ILE A 216 -12.34 -23.20 2.80
C ILE A 216 -12.37 -21.72 2.41
N GLY A 217 -13.14 -21.38 1.36
CA GLY A 217 -13.30 -20.01 0.91
C GLY A 217 -13.83 -19.08 2.01
N ILE A 218 -14.85 -19.49 2.75
CA ILE A 218 -15.41 -18.72 3.87
C ILE A 218 -14.37 -18.51 4.97
N VAL A 219 -13.61 -19.53 5.32
CA VAL A 219 -12.54 -19.42 6.35
C VAL A 219 -11.50 -18.39 5.93
N PHE A 220 -11.03 -18.45 4.68
CA PHE A 220 -10.06 -17.47 4.18
C PHE A 220 -10.64 -16.05 4.09
N ILE A 221 -11.89 -15.89 3.70
CA ILE A 221 -12.58 -14.59 3.70
C ILE A 221 -12.63 -14.01 5.13
N VAL A 222 -12.96 -14.81 6.12
CA VAL A 222 -12.99 -14.37 7.53
C VAL A 222 -11.59 -13.94 8.01
N ILE A 223 -10.56 -14.73 7.70
CA ILE A 223 -9.16 -14.41 8.03
C ILE A 223 -8.75 -13.10 7.33
N PHE A 224 -9.09 -12.94 6.05
CA PHE A 224 -8.78 -11.75 5.26
C PHE A 224 -9.44 -10.50 5.81
N ILE A 225 -10.75 -10.55 6.10
CA ILE A 225 -11.49 -9.44 6.69
C ILE A 225 -10.91 -9.06 8.05
N TYR A 226 -10.60 -10.05 8.90
CA TYR A 226 -9.97 -9.80 10.20
C TYR A 226 -8.60 -9.12 10.05
N PHE A 227 -7.77 -9.59 9.13
CA PHE A 227 -6.46 -8.99 8.84
C PHE A 227 -6.61 -7.55 8.36
N CYS A 228 -7.48 -7.29 7.38
CA CYS A 228 -7.75 -5.96 6.86
C CYS A 228 -8.24 -5.01 7.96
N PHE A 229 -9.14 -5.47 8.85
CA PHE A 229 -9.62 -4.69 9.98
C PHE A 229 -8.49 -4.32 10.95
N LYS A 230 -7.62 -5.28 11.29
CA LYS A 230 -6.45 -5.03 12.17
C LYS A 230 -5.47 -4.04 11.54
N MET A 231 -5.20 -4.20 10.26
CA MET A 231 -4.32 -3.31 9.50
C MET A 231 -4.89 -1.88 9.46
N TRP A 232 -6.18 -1.73 9.15
CA TRP A 232 -6.87 -0.45 9.15
C TRP A 232 -6.85 0.23 10.52
N LYS A 233 -7.13 -0.52 11.59
CA LYS A 233 -7.04 -0.02 12.97
C LYS A 233 -5.62 0.43 13.32
N SER A 234 -4.60 -0.32 12.89
CA SER A 234 -3.19 0.04 13.10
C SER A 234 -2.82 1.32 12.34
N ALA A 235 -3.25 1.45 11.08
CA ALA A 235 -3.04 2.65 10.28
C ALA A 235 -3.66 3.90 10.92
N HIS A 236 -4.91 3.83 11.36
CA HIS A 236 -5.58 4.92 12.06
C HIS A 236 -4.86 5.33 13.36
N ARG A 237 -4.37 4.36 14.13
CA ARG A 237 -3.58 4.64 15.33
C ARG A 237 -2.30 5.40 14.98
N LYS A 238 -1.58 5.00 13.93
CA LYS A 238 -0.35 5.67 13.48
C LYS A 238 -0.59 7.12 13.05
N ILE A 239 -1.68 7.39 12.33
CA ILE A 239 -2.11 8.76 11.99
C ILE A 239 -2.33 9.57 13.26
N LYS A 240 -3.11 9.04 14.20
CA LYS A 240 -3.41 9.71 15.46
C LYS A 240 -2.15 10.02 16.28
N GLU A 241 -1.26 9.04 16.39
CA GLU A 241 0.02 9.21 17.10
C GLU A 241 0.88 10.33 16.49
N HIS A 242 0.97 10.44 15.16
CA HIS A 242 1.75 11.52 14.54
C HIS A 242 1.08 12.88 14.77
N ILE A 243 -0.23 13.02 14.61
CA ILE A 243 -0.96 14.24 14.89
C ILE A 243 -0.74 14.69 16.35
N GLU A 244 -0.78 13.78 17.32
CA GLU A 244 -0.55 14.10 18.74
C GLU A 244 0.90 14.51 19.01
N ARG A 245 1.88 13.87 18.38
CA ARG A 245 3.30 14.22 18.50
C ARG A 245 3.60 15.59 17.91
N ASP A 246 3.06 15.91 16.73
CA ASP A 246 3.26 17.20 16.09
C ASP A 246 2.62 18.33 16.91
N LYS A 247 1.43 18.13 17.46
CA LYS A 247 0.82 19.06 18.43
C LYS A 247 1.73 19.33 19.64
N SER A 248 2.30 18.25 20.20
CA SER A 248 3.23 18.38 21.34
C SER A 248 4.49 19.17 20.99
N ASP A 249 5.03 18.94 19.78
CA ASP A 249 6.26 19.61 19.35
C ASP A 249 6.05 21.10 19.04
N ILE A 250 4.90 21.46 18.46
CA ILE A 250 4.49 22.86 18.26
C ILE A 250 4.28 23.55 19.61
N PHE A 251 3.56 22.91 20.55
CA PHE A 251 3.35 23.49 21.88
C PHE A 251 4.67 23.76 22.61
N LYS A 252 5.65 22.88 22.47
CA LYS A 252 6.99 23.09 23.07
C LYS A 252 7.73 24.26 22.41
N ARG A 253 7.69 24.39 21.07
CA ARG A 253 8.30 25.53 20.36
C ARG A 253 7.76 26.86 20.86
N ASN A 254 6.43 27.01 20.90
CA ASN A 254 5.77 28.26 21.32
C ASN A 254 5.97 28.61 22.81
N LYS A 255 6.43 27.68 23.64
CA LYS A 255 6.72 27.96 25.08
C LYS A 255 8.11 28.52 25.31
N PHE A 256 9.01 28.40 24.34
CA PHE A 256 10.42 28.83 24.45
C PHE A 256 10.74 30.04 23.54
N GLU A 257 9.76 30.54 22.75
CA GLU A 257 9.77 31.85 22.11
C GLU A 257 9.07 32.88 23.00
#